data_2eb13257e9b1fb1c8dd185bc909ff29a
#
_entry.id   2eb13257e9b1fb1c8dd185bc909ff29a
#
_cell.length_a   1.000
_cell.length_b   1.000
_cell.length_c   1.000
_cell.angle_alpha   90.00
_cell.angle_beta   90.00
_cell.angle_gamma   90.00
#
_symmetry.space_group_name_H-M   'P 1'
#
loop_
_entity.id
_entity.type
_entity.pdbx_description
1 polymer ?
#
loop_
_entity_poly.entity_id
_entity_poly.type
_entity_poly.pdbx_seq_one_letter_code
_entity_poly.pdbx_strand_id
1 'polypeptide(L)'
;MKRIQRVVLIDGPILPALLSFAFPILLSNIFQQLYNTSDVMIVGRFLGQKSLAAVGATSAIFDLIVGFAVGVGNGMGIIIARNYGAKNEDQLRKSVAATAIIGCILSLFVIFIGAVGLFPLLQFLGTPSAIVSQSYLYIATIVNGVAVTFAYNLCAGLLRAVGDSLAALYFLIIAAILNILLDLYFITQLHLGVQSAGIATIIAQGISALLCIFYIRKKVPFLLPHRKVFVWDKELYQDLLSQGLAMGLMTSIVSIGTVILQSAINQLGTTIISAQVAARRIMSFAVLPITAIASSITTFISQNFGAEQFQRIKKGVTIANLLSWVWSVLVAALLFFTSPSLTSFISGSTNPDLIANASLYLQISSCFYPILASLIILRNALQGMGKKLTPLTSSFIELFGKIFFVLWIIPHTGYMGVILCEPLIWIPMTLQLIIIYRKIRYQLLTE
;
A
#
# COMPACT_ATOMS: atom_id res chain seq x y z
N MET A 1 4.39 -29.38 17.97
CA MET A 1 4.30 -28.09 17.27
C MET A 1 2.83 -27.77 17.06
N LYS A 2 2.30 -26.70 17.72
CA LYS A 2 0.92 -26.25 17.55
C LYS A 2 0.67 -25.97 16.06
N ARG A 3 -0.44 -26.51 15.52
CA ARG A 3 -0.95 -26.14 14.18
C ARG A 3 -1.01 -24.63 14.13
N ILE A 4 -0.22 -23.99 13.24
CA ILE A 4 -0.37 -22.57 12.95
C ILE A 4 -1.78 -22.44 12.39
N GLN A 5 -2.66 -21.80 13.18
CA GLN A 5 -4.08 -21.66 12.83
C GLN A 5 -4.16 -20.64 11.69
N ARG A 6 -4.35 -21.16 10.47
CA ARG A 6 -4.86 -20.32 9.37
C ARG A 6 -6.22 -19.81 9.76
N VAL A 7 -6.44 -18.53 9.54
CA VAL A 7 -7.77 -17.96 9.79
C VAL A 7 -8.72 -18.48 8.71
N VAL A 8 -9.76 -19.21 9.13
CA VAL A 8 -10.78 -19.69 8.22
C VAL A 8 -11.75 -18.53 7.96
N LEU A 9 -11.72 -17.98 6.72
CA LEU A 9 -12.54 -16.84 6.36
C LEU A 9 -13.89 -17.23 5.76
N ILE A 10 -14.03 -18.49 5.31
CA ILE A 10 -15.22 -19.01 4.63
C ILE A 10 -16.27 -19.46 5.65
N ASP A 11 -15.86 -19.92 6.85
CA ASP A 11 -16.74 -20.49 7.86
C ASP A 11 -16.65 -19.71 9.18
N GLY A 12 -17.56 -19.99 10.12
CA GLY A 12 -17.58 -19.44 11.47
C GLY A 12 -18.02 -17.97 11.56
N PRO A 13 -17.90 -17.33 12.73
CA PRO A 13 -18.32 -15.96 12.96
C PRO A 13 -17.42 -14.96 12.23
N ILE A 14 -18.04 -13.98 11.53
CA ILE A 14 -17.36 -13.05 10.63
C ILE A 14 -16.43 -12.08 11.39
N LEU A 15 -16.92 -11.49 12.48
CA LEU A 15 -16.18 -10.46 13.22
C LEU A 15 -14.86 -10.99 13.79
N PRO A 16 -14.80 -12.11 14.52
CA PRO A 16 -13.53 -12.69 14.97
C PRO A 16 -12.60 -13.08 13.83
N ALA A 17 -13.14 -13.62 12.72
CA ALA A 17 -12.34 -13.97 11.56
C ALA A 17 -11.67 -12.74 10.93
N LEU A 18 -12.43 -11.64 10.73
CA LEU A 18 -11.89 -10.38 10.20
C LEU A 18 -10.84 -9.78 11.13
N LEU A 19 -11.10 -9.72 12.44
CA LEU A 19 -10.15 -9.14 13.39
C LEU A 19 -8.87 -9.97 13.54
N SER A 20 -8.99 -11.30 13.63
CA SER A 20 -7.81 -12.19 13.72
C SER A 20 -6.94 -12.11 12.47
N PHE A 21 -7.54 -11.87 11.31
CA PHE A 21 -6.80 -11.70 10.07
C PHE A 21 -6.26 -10.28 9.89
N ALA A 22 -7.02 -9.26 10.31
CA ALA A 22 -6.61 -7.85 10.21
C ALA A 22 -5.50 -7.49 11.21
N PHE A 23 -5.44 -8.10 12.40
CA PHE A 23 -4.46 -7.75 13.41
C PHE A 23 -3.01 -7.98 12.97
N PRO A 24 -2.62 -9.14 12.37
CA PRO A 24 -1.28 -9.30 11.80
C PRO A 24 -0.99 -8.33 10.65
N ILE A 25 -2.01 -7.96 9.86
CA ILE A 25 -1.85 -6.97 8.79
C ILE A 25 -1.60 -5.58 9.36
N LEU A 26 -2.30 -5.20 10.43
CA LEU A 26 -2.04 -3.95 11.16
C LEU A 26 -0.61 -3.88 11.67
N LEU A 27 -0.14 -4.95 12.31
CA LEU A 27 1.23 -5.03 12.76
C LEU A 27 2.22 -4.96 11.58
N SER A 28 1.92 -5.64 10.47
CA SER A 28 2.73 -5.54 9.25
C SER A 28 2.82 -4.10 8.74
N ASN A 29 1.73 -3.37 8.71
CA ASN A 29 1.71 -1.96 8.29
C ASN A 29 2.54 -1.08 9.24
N ILE A 30 2.47 -1.31 10.56
CA ILE A 30 3.29 -0.59 11.55
C ILE A 30 4.78 -0.91 11.34
N PHE A 31 5.15 -2.19 11.22
CA PHE A 31 6.55 -2.58 10.95
C PHE A 31 7.06 -2.02 9.63
N GLN A 32 6.23 -1.96 8.60
CA GLN A 32 6.59 -1.33 7.32
C GLN A 32 6.89 0.16 7.48
N GLN A 33 6.11 0.89 8.28
CA GLN A 33 6.38 2.30 8.56
C GLN A 33 7.66 2.49 9.37
N LEU A 34 7.91 1.64 10.36
CA LEU A 34 9.15 1.67 11.15
C LEU A 34 10.36 1.38 10.27
N TYR A 35 10.28 0.37 9.43
CA TYR A 35 11.29 -0.01 8.46
C TYR A 35 11.66 1.18 7.54
N ASN A 36 10.68 1.77 6.85
CA ASN A 36 10.91 2.91 5.95
C ASN A 36 11.51 4.12 6.70
N THR A 37 11.08 4.35 7.94
CA THR A 37 11.61 5.44 8.77
C THR A 37 13.05 5.17 9.18
N SER A 38 13.40 3.93 9.52
CA SER A 38 14.75 3.53 9.93
C SER A 38 15.77 3.73 8.80
N ASP A 39 15.43 3.35 7.57
CA ASP A 39 16.30 3.57 6.40
C ASP A 39 16.66 5.05 6.24
N VAL A 40 15.64 5.91 6.27
CA VAL A 40 15.83 7.38 6.12
C VAL A 40 16.67 7.93 7.28
N MET A 41 16.44 7.47 8.50
CA MET A 41 17.21 7.91 9.69
C MET A 41 18.67 7.47 9.62
N ILE A 42 18.94 6.22 9.22
CA ILE A 42 20.28 5.68 9.10
C ILE A 42 21.07 6.44 8.03
N VAL A 43 20.47 6.63 6.84
CA VAL A 43 21.09 7.42 5.76
C VAL A 43 21.39 8.86 6.23
N GLY A 44 20.42 9.52 6.85
CA GLY A 44 20.60 10.90 7.34
C GLY A 44 21.67 11.04 8.39
N ARG A 45 21.75 10.08 9.33
CA ARG A 45 22.70 10.14 10.46
C ARG A 45 24.14 9.81 10.05
N PHE A 46 24.33 8.84 9.18
CA PHE A 46 25.66 8.31 8.85
C PHE A 46 26.22 8.79 7.52
N LEU A 47 25.38 9.11 6.54
CA LEU A 47 25.82 9.62 5.22
C LEU A 47 25.61 11.12 5.05
N GLY A 48 24.93 11.77 6.00
CA GLY A 48 24.75 13.21 6.05
C GLY A 48 23.62 13.75 5.16
N GLN A 49 23.46 15.09 5.22
CA GLN A 49 22.33 15.78 4.60
C GLN A 49 22.22 15.63 3.09
N LYS A 50 23.36 15.57 2.38
CA LYS A 50 23.40 15.44 0.93
C LYS A 50 22.80 14.10 0.47
N SER A 51 23.16 13.00 1.14
CA SER A 51 22.62 11.66 0.84
C SER A 51 21.14 11.55 1.25
N LEU A 52 20.75 12.16 2.38
CA LEU A 52 19.36 12.25 2.79
C LEU A 52 18.51 13.00 1.76
N ALA A 53 19.01 14.13 1.24
CA ALA A 53 18.35 14.88 0.18
C ALA A 53 18.24 14.06 -1.12
N ALA A 54 19.26 13.26 -1.44
CA ALA A 54 19.24 12.38 -2.62
C ALA A 54 18.16 11.29 -2.51
N VAL A 55 18.03 10.64 -1.36
CA VAL A 55 16.94 9.66 -1.10
C VAL A 55 15.59 10.36 -1.11
N GLY A 56 15.45 11.53 -0.47
CA GLY A 56 14.23 12.32 -0.48
C GLY A 56 13.76 12.72 -1.88
N ALA A 57 14.69 13.14 -2.74
CA ALA A 57 14.38 13.51 -4.14
C ALA A 57 13.86 12.33 -4.98
N THR A 58 14.17 11.09 -4.59
CA THR A 58 13.71 9.88 -5.29
C THR A 58 12.47 9.23 -4.67
N SER A 59 11.96 9.73 -3.55
CA SER A 59 10.85 9.11 -2.82
C SER A 59 9.61 8.91 -3.68
N ALA A 60 9.25 9.88 -4.52
CA ALA A 60 8.10 9.77 -5.41
C ALA A 60 8.27 8.65 -6.46
N ILE A 61 9.49 8.46 -6.98
CA ILE A 61 9.80 7.38 -7.94
C ILE A 61 9.78 6.04 -7.21
N PHE A 62 10.35 5.99 -6.00
CA PHE A 62 10.32 4.81 -5.14
C PHE A 62 8.89 4.37 -4.85
N ASP A 63 8.03 5.28 -4.38
CA ASP A 63 6.63 5.01 -4.07
C ASP A 63 5.85 4.54 -5.31
N LEU A 64 6.16 5.10 -6.48
CA LEU A 64 5.53 4.70 -7.73
C LEU A 64 5.93 3.26 -8.11
N ILE A 65 7.20 2.90 -8.04
CA ILE A 65 7.72 1.59 -8.46
C ILE A 65 7.34 0.51 -7.44
N VAL A 66 7.61 0.77 -6.16
CA VAL A 66 7.33 -0.20 -5.09
C VAL A 66 5.82 -0.31 -4.87
N GLY A 67 5.08 0.81 -4.89
CA GLY A 67 3.63 0.84 -4.81
C GLY A 67 2.98 0.08 -5.97
N PHE A 68 3.49 0.23 -7.19
CA PHE A 68 3.05 -0.55 -8.34
C PHE A 68 3.27 -2.06 -8.12
N ALA A 69 4.47 -2.47 -7.67
CA ALA A 69 4.78 -3.88 -7.40
C ALA A 69 3.87 -4.48 -6.30
N VAL A 70 3.64 -3.74 -5.22
CA VAL A 70 2.71 -4.13 -4.14
C VAL A 70 1.28 -4.23 -4.66
N GLY A 71 0.84 -3.26 -5.46
CA GLY A 71 -0.49 -3.24 -6.07
C GLY A 71 -0.71 -4.44 -6.98
N VAL A 72 0.24 -4.73 -7.86
CA VAL A 72 0.19 -5.91 -8.75
C VAL A 72 0.12 -7.21 -7.94
N GLY A 73 0.97 -7.37 -6.93
CA GLY A 73 0.97 -8.55 -6.06
C GLY A 73 -0.35 -8.75 -5.33
N ASN A 74 -0.92 -7.68 -4.78
CA ASN A 74 -2.23 -7.71 -4.12
C ASN A 74 -3.36 -8.03 -5.11
N GLY A 75 -3.33 -7.46 -6.33
CA GLY A 75 -4.32 -7.73 -7.36
C GLY A 75 -4.35 -9.20 -7.80
N MET A 76 -3.18 -9.78 -8.07
CA MET A 76 -3.07 -11.21 -8.37
C MET A 76 -3.49 -12.09 -7.19
N GLY A 77 -3.20 -11.67 -5.96
CA GLY A 77 -3.63 -12.33 -4.73
C GLY A 77 -5.15 -12.47 -4.61
N ILE A 78 -5.94 -11.57 -5.19
CA ILE A 78 -7.41 -11.65 -5.22
C ILE A 78 -7.87 -12.88 -6.00
N ILE A 79 -7.30 -13.13 -7.19
CA ILE A 79 -7.66 -14.29 -8.01
C ILE A 79 -7.27 -15.60 -7.30
N ILE A 80 -6.11 -15.61 -6.67
CA ILE A 80 -5.62 -16.75 -5.89
C ILE A 80 -6.55 -17.02 -4.69
N ALA A 81 -6.94 -15.98 -3.96
CA ALA A 81 -7.88 -16.10 -2.84
C ALA A 81 -9.26 -16.61 -3.29
N ARG A 82 -9.74 -16.16 -4.47
CA ARG A 82 -10.98 -16.64 -5.07
C ARG A 82 -10.90 -18.14 -5.37
N ASN A 83 -9.85 -18.60 -6.04
CA ASN A 83 -9.66 -20.01 -6.37
C ASN A 83 -9.46 -20.89 -5.12
N TYR A 84 -8.82 -20.34 -4.09
CA TYR A 84 -8.72 -20.99 -2.78
C TYR A 84 -10.10 -21.15 -2.12
N GLY A 85 -10.92 -20.09 -2.16
CA GLY A 85 -12.31 -20.13 -1.65
C GLY A 85 -13.19 -21.11 -2.39
N ALA A 86 -13.04 -21.22 -3.72
CA ALA A 86 -13.73 -22.20 -4.55
C ALA A 86 -13.28 -23.66 -4.31
N LYS A 87 -12.24 -23.87 -3.47
CA LYS A 87 -11.62 -25.18 -3.24
C LYS A 87 -11.13 -25.87 -4.54
N ASN A 88 -10.80 -25.10 -5.56
CA ASN A 88 -10.31 -25.57 -6.84
C ASN A 88 -8.76 -25.58 -6.84
N GLU A 89 -8.18 -26.70 -6.40
CA GLU A 89 -6.72 -26.81 -6.29
C GLU A 89 -6.00 -26.72 -7.64
N ASP A 90 -6.59 -27.20 -8.73
CA ASP A 90 -5.95 -27.14 -10.07
C ASP A 90 -5.85 -25.69 -10.55
N GLN A 91 -6.95 -24.94 -10.49
CA GLN A 91 -6.96 -23.52 -10.85
C GLN A 91 -6.12 -22.68 -9.89
N LEU A 92 -6.08 -23.03 -8.60
CA LEU A 92 -5.21 -22.37 -7.62
C LEU A 92 -3.74 -22.51 -8.02
N ARG A 93 -3.27 -23.72 -8.34
CA ARG A 93 -1.89 -23.98 -8.75
C ARG A 93 -1.54 -23.31 -10.09
N LYS A 94 -2.46 -23.35 -11.07
CA LYS A 94 -2.32 -22.62 -12.33
C LYS A 94 -2.20 -21.12 -12.10
N SER A 95 -3.02 -20.55 -11.22
CA SER A 95 -2.95 -19.14 -10.85
C SER A 95 -1.61 -18.76 -10.21
N VAL A 96 -1.06 -19.60 -9.32
CA VAL A 96 0.26 -19.36 -8.73
C VAL A 96 1.36 -19.40 -9.78
N ALA A 97 1.34 -20.40 -10.68
CA ALA A 97 2.30 -20.51 -11.78
C ALA A 97 2.26 -19.30 -12.71
N ALA A 98 1.06 -18.92 -13.15
CA ALA A 98 0.84 -17.75 -14.01
C ALA A 98 1.27 -16.45 -13.32
N THR A 99 0.98 -16.29 -12.02
CA THR A 99 1.42 -15.13 -11.21
C THR A 99 2.94 -15.01 -11.18
N ALA A 100 3.67 -16.10 -11.02
CA ALA A 100 5.13 -16.09 -11.05
C ALA A 100 5.68 -15.66 -12.42
N ILE A 101 5.10 -16.17 -13.52
CA ILE A 101 5.49 -15.79 -14.89
C ILE A 101 5.21 -14.31 -15.14
N ILE A 102 4.00 -13.84 -14.83
CA ILE A 102 3.61 -12.44 -15.01
C ILE A 102 4.51 -11.53 -14.15
N GLY A 103 4.78 -11.91 -12.91
CA GLY A 103 5.68 -11.17 -12.03
C GLY A 103 7.09 -11.02 -12.60
N CYS A 104 7.65 -12.10 -13.19
CA CYS A 104 8.94 -12.04 -13.88
C CYS A 104 8.90 -11.10 -15.10
N ILE A 105 7.87 -11.21 -15.94
CA ILE A 105 7.73 -10.35 -17.14
C ILE A 105 7.60 -8.88 -16.74
N LEU A 106 6.75 -8.56 -15.76
CA LEU A 106 6.57 -7.19 -15.27
C LEU A 106 7.84 -6.64 -14.62
N SER A 107 8.59 -7.47 -13.89
CA SER A 107 9.86 -7.06 -13.30
C SER A 107 10.87 -6.68 -14.39
N LEU A 108 11.01 -7.51 -15.43
CA LEU A 108 11.89 -7.23 -16.55
C LEU A 108 11.46 -5.96 -17.30
N PHE A 109 10.17 -5.75 -17.46
CA PHE A 109 9.63 -4.53 -18.08
C PHE A 109 9.94 -3.28 -17.26
N VAL A 110 9.79 -3.33 -15.93
CA VAL A 110 10.14 -2.20 -15.05
C VAL A 110 11.64 -1.92 -15.07
N ILE A 111 12.50 -2.98 -15.06
CA ILE A 111 13.95 -2.83 -15.19
C ILE A 111 14.31 -2.17 -16.52
N PHE A 112 13.72 -2.61 -17.62
CA PHE A 112 13.98 -2.06 -18.95
C PHE A 112 13.58 -0.58 -19.05
N ILE A 113 12.38 -0.21 -18.60
CA ILE A 113 11.94 1.19 -18.56
C ILE A 113 12.84 2.02 -17.65
N GLY A 114 13.23 1.49 -16.50
CA GLY A 114 14.12 2.17 -15.58
C GLY A 114 15.51 2.40 -16.18
N ALA A 115 16.07 1.41 -16.87
CA ALA A 115 17.39 1.55 -17.50
C ALA A 115 17.44 2.70 -18.53
N VAL A 116 16.34 2.93 -19.25
CA VAL A 116 16.25 3.96 -20.28
C VAL A 116 15.75 5.30 -19.74
N GLY A 117 14.76 5.26 -18.84
CA GLY A 117 13.97 6.44 -18.47
C GLY A 117 14.34 7.09 -17.14
N LEU A 118 15.09 6.41 -16.27
CA LEU A 118 15.29 6.86 -14.89
C LEU A 118 16.09 8.18 -14.80
N PHE A 119 17.19 8.30 -15.55
CA PHE A 119 18.02 9.50 -15.53
C PHE A 119 17.29 10.72 -16.13
N PRO A 120 16.66 10.62 -17.31
CA PRO A 120 15.80 11.69 -17.84
C PRO A 120 14.66 12.08 -16.88
N LEU A 121 14.05 11.11 -16.20
CA LEU A 121 12.99 11.37 -15.24
C LEU A 121 13.47 12.19 -14.04
N LEU A 122 14.65 11.89 -13.49
CA LEU A 122 15.26 12.67 -12.40
C LEU A 122 15.54 14.12 -12.83
N GLN A 123 16.01 14.31 -14.05
CA GLN A 123 16.22 15.65 -14.61
C GLN A 123 14.90 16.41 -14.81
N PHE A 124 13.88 15.73 -15.35
CA PHE A 124 12.54 16.30 -15.54
C PHE A 124 11.90 16.72 -14.21
N LEU A 125 12.13 15.97 -13.14
CA LEU A 125 11.65 16.29 -11.79
C LEU A 125 12.46 17.40 -11.11
N GLY A 126 13.47 17.98 -11.81
CA GLY A 126 14.25 19.09 -11.29
C GLY A 126 15.24 18.70 -10.18
N THR A 127 15.70 17.45 -10.16
CA THR A 127 16.70 17.00 -9.18
C THR A 127 17.99 17.83 -9.33
N PRO A 128 18.46 18.52 -8.26
CA PRO A 128 19.65 19.36 -8.34
C PRO A 128 20.89 18.58 -8.77
N SER A 129 21.72 19.19 -9.63
CA SER A 129 22.95 18.58 -10.17
C SER A 129 23.90 18.07 -9.08
N ALA A 130 23.91 18.73 -7.91
CA ALA A 130 24.72 18.36 -6.77
C ALA A 130 24.38 16.97 -6.16
N ILE A 131 23.15 16.49 -6.34
CA ILE A 131 22.67 15.23 -5.74
C ILE A 131 22.18 14.21 -6.78
N VAL A 132 22.02 14.60 -8.07
CA VAL A 132 21.42 13.74 -9.10
C VAL A 132 22.16 12.40 -9.26
N SER A 133 23.48 12.39 -9.15
CA SER A 133 24.27 11.16 -9.24
C SER A 133 23.97 10.20 -8.08
N GLN A 134 23.88 10.69 -6.85
CA GLN A 134 23.53 9.88 -5.70
C GLN A 134 22.07 9.41 -5.76
N SER A 135 21.15 10.28 -6.18
CA SER A 135 19.75 9.95 -6.42
C SER A 135 19.62 8.83 -7.45
N TYR A 136 20.35 8.93 -8.56
CA TYR A 136 20.36 7.91 -9.61
C TYR A 136 20.90 6.57 -9.08
N LEU A 137 22.04 6.56 -8.39
CA LEU A 137 22.63 5.34 -7.84
C LEU A 137 21.69 4.63 -6.87
N TYR A 138 21.03 5.36 -5.99
CA TYR A 138 20.07 4.79 -5.04
C TYR A 138 18.86 4.17 -5.76
N ILE A 139 18.17 4.96 -6.59
CA ILE A 139 16.93 4.48 -7.20
C ILE A 139 17.18 3.44 -8.30
N ALA A 140 18.33 3.53 -9.04
CA ALA A 140 18.73 2.51 -10.00
C ALA A 140 18.99 1.16 -9.31
N THR A 141 19.55 1.17 -8.11
CA THR A 141 19.71 -0.05 -7.31
C THR A 141 18.34 -0.69 -7.01
N ILE A 142 17.38 0.09 -6.56
CA ILE A 142 16.01 -0.40 -6.28
C ILE A 142 15.34 -0.94 -7.56
N VAL A 143 15.46 -0.22 -8.68
CA VAL A 143 14.89 -0.64 -9.97
C VAL A 143 15.51 -1.94 -10.46
N ASN A 144 16.84 -2.08 -10.39
CA ASN A 144 17.51 -3.32 -10.78
C ASN A 144 17.14 -4.50 -9.88
N GLY A 145 16.84 -4.25 -8.61
CA GLY A 145 16.38 -5.25 -7.65
C GLY A 145 14.87 -5.49 -7.62
N VAL A 146 14.09 -4.81 -8.48
CA VAL A 146 12.62 -4.85 -8.41
C VAL A 146 12.04 -6.26 -8.55
N ALA A 147 12.72 -7.18 -9.26
CA ALA A 147 12.32 -8.57 -9.37
C ALA A 147 12.25 -9.26 -7.99
N VAL A 148 13.19 -8.94 -7.10
CA VAL A 148 13.21 -9.44 -5.72
C VAL A 148 12.04 -8.86 -4.92
N THR A 149 11.78 -7.55 -5.09
CA THR A 149 10.62 -6.88 -4.48
C THR A 149 9.30 -7.50 -4.94
N PHE A 150 9.15 -7.77 -6.24
CA PHE A 150 8.00 -8.50 -6.77
C PHE A 150 7.88 -9.90 -6.16
N ALA A 151 8.96 -10.69 -6.16
CA ALA A 151 8.96 -12.04 -5.61
C ALA A 151 8.54 -12.06 -4.13
N TYR A 152 9.08 -11.17 -3.31
CA TYR A 152 8.70 -11.03 -1.90
C TYR A 152 7.21 -10.67 -1.75
N ASN A 153 6.73 -9.66 -2.46
CA ASN A 153 5.32 -9.22 -2.39
C ASN A 153 4.35 -10.28 -2.91
N LEU A 154 4.72 -11.02 -3.96
CA LEU A 154 3.93 -12.14 -4.46
C LEU A 154 3.83 -13.25 -3.41
N CYS A 155 4.96 -13.66 -2.81
CA CYS A 155 4.96 -14.69 -1.75
C CYS A 155 4.12 -14.26 -0.53
N ALA A 156 4.26 -13.02 -0.07
CA ALA A 156 3.45 -12.48 1.01
C ALA A 156 1.96 -12.40 0.63
N GLY A 157 1.65 -12.04 -0.62
CA GLY A 157 0.30 -12.05 -1.19
C GLY A 157 -0.31 -13.45 -1.23
N LEU A 158 0.45 -14.47 -1.65
CA LEU A 158 0.05 -15.87 -1.64
C LEU A 158 -0.34 -16.36 -0.24
N LEU A 159 0.49 -16.04 0.77
CA LEU A 159 0.22 -16.43 2.16
C LEU A 159 -1.06 -15.75 2.68
N ARG A 160 -1.23 -14.46 2.41
CA ARG A 160 -2.47 -13.73 2.77
C ARG A 160 -3.67 -14.30 2.03
N ALA A 161 -3.56 -14.62 0.74
CA ALA A 161 -4.66 -15.17 -0.06
C ALA A 161 -5.25 -16.47 0.51
N VAL A 162 -4.44 -17.30 1.20
CA VAL A 162 -4.88 -18.54 1.84
C VAL A 162 -5.16 -18.39 3.35
N GLY A 163 -5.24 -17.18 3.86
CA GLY A 163 -5.59 -16.91 5.27
C GLY A 163 -4.41 -16.92 6.24
N ASP A 164 -3.16 -16.98 5.78
CA ASP A 164 -1.95 -17.02 6.62
C ASP A 164 -1.26 -15.64 6.70
N SER A 165 -1.95 -14.66 7.29
CA SER A 165 -1.41 -13.31 7.48
C SER A 165 -0.28 -13.26 8.52
N LEU A 166 -0.27 -14.19 9.49
CA LEU A 166 0.79 -14.27 10.50
C LEU A 166 2.15 -14.66 9.89
N ALA A 167 2.18 -15.62 8.98
CA ALA A 167 3.42 -15.98 8.30
C ALA A 167 3.97 -14.80 7.48
N ALA A 168 3.10 -14.08 6.76
CA ALA A 168 3.49 -12.87 6.04
C ALA A 168 4.09 -11.80 6.96
N LEU A 169 3.51 -11.60 8.16
CA LEU A 169 4.05 -10.70 9.18
C LEU A 169 5.45 -11.14 9.66
N TYR A 170 5.65 -12.41 9.98
CA TYR A 170 6.97 -12.90 10.43
C TYR A 170 8.05 -12.65 9.39
N PHE A 171 7.77 -12.89 8.10
CA PHE A 171 8.77 -12.65 7.05
C PHE A 171 9.02 -11.16 6.83
N LEU A 172 8.04 -10.30 7.05
CA LEU A 172 8.25 -8.86 7.05
C LEU A 172 9.16 -8.40 8.21
N ILE A 173 8.92 -8.92 9.43
CA ILE A 173 9.76 -8.60 10.59
C ILE A 173 11.21 -9.03 10.33
N ILE A 174 11.42 -10.23 9.79
CA ILE A 174 12.75 -10.71 9.41
C ILE A 174 13.38 -9.77 8.37
N ALA A 175 12.65 -9.40 7.33
CA ALA A 175 13.13 -8.46 6.32
C ALA A 175 13.53 -7.12 6.95
N ALA A 176 12.71 -6.56 7.83
CA ALA A 176 12.97 -5.29 8.49
C ALA A 176 14.22 -5.32 9.38
N ILE A 177 14.37 -6.35 10.18
CA ILE A 177 15.55 -6.52 11.04
C ILE A 177 16.81 -6.69 10.20
N LEU A 178 16.78 -7.56 9.19
CA LEU A 178 17.93 -7.79 8.30
C LEU A 178 18.31 -6.53 7.55
N ASN A 179 17.35 -5.77 7.05
CA ASN A 179 17.61 -4.51 6.36
C ASN A 179 18.34 -3.52 7.28
N ILE A 180 17.82 -3.26 8.49
CA ILE A 180 18.45 -2.34 9.46
C ILE A 180 19.90 -2.78 9.77
N LEU A 181 20.12 -4.07 9.98
CA LEU A 181 21.45 -4.60 10.27
C LEU A 181 22.40 -4.46 9.06
N LEU A 182 21.89 -4.73 7.86
CA LEU A 182 22.66 -4.60 6.62
C LEU A 182 22.97 -3.14 6.29
N ASP A 183 22.01 -2.23 6.49
CA ASP A 183 22.22 -0.79 6.31
C ASP A 183 23.35 -0.29 7.20
N LEU A 184 23.28 -0.60 8.49
CA LEU A 184 24.33 -0.24 9.43
C LEU A 184 25.67 -0.84 9.03
N TYR A 185 25.71 -2.12 8.68
CA TYR A 185 26.94 -2.79 8.30
C TYR A 185 27.55 -2.20 7.01
N PHE A 186 26.76 -2.00 5.97
CA PHE A 186 27.24 -1.49 4.68
C PHE A 186 27.69 -0.04 4.78
N ILE A 187 27.02 0.77 5.57
CA ILE A 187 27.35 2.19 5.73
C ILE A 187 28.55 2.36 6.65
N THR A 188 28.58 1.69 7.83
CA THR A 188 29.62 1.94 8.84
C THR A 188 30.89 1.12 8.67
N GLN A 189 30.80 -0.09 8.14
CA GLN A 189 31.96 -0.99 7.98
C GLN A 189 32.49 -1.00 6.55
N LEU A 190 31.61 -1.07 5.56
CA LEU A 190 32.04 -1.11 4.15
C LEU A 190 32.11 0.27 3.51
N HIS A 191 31.65 1.31 4.22
CA HIS A 191 31.66 2.71 3.75
C HIS A 191 31.04 2.90 2.35
N LEU A 192 30.03 2.07 2.04
CA LEU A 192 29.26 2.20 0.82
C LEU A 192 28.37 3.43 0.89
N GLY A 193 28.25 4.16 -0.22
CA GLY A 193 27.45 5.37 -0.30
C GLY A 193 25.94 5.10 -0.18
N VAL A 194 25.12 6.04 -0.64
CA VAL A 194 23.66 6.00 -0.54
C VAL A 194 23.02 4.74 -1.18
N GLN A 195 23.68 4.13 -2.16
CA GLN A 195 23.24 2.87 -2.77
C GLN A 195 23.17 1.69 -1.79
N SER A 196 23.89 1.77 -0.66
CA SER A 196 23.88 0.71 0.37
C SER A 196 22.48 0.43 0.92
N ALA A 197 21.68 1.48 1.13
CA ALA A 197 20.29 1.34 1.59
C ALA A 197 19.43 0.57 0.56
N GLY A 198 19.62 0.83 -0.73
CA GLY A 198 18.96 0.05 -1.77
C GLY A 198 19.42 -1.42 -1.80
N ILE A 199 20.72 -1.68 -1.67
CA ILE A 199 21.30 -3.04 -1.65
C ILE A 199 20.80 -3.81 -0.43
N ALA A 200 20.80 -3.20 0.75
CA ALA A 200 20.32 -3.81 1.98
C ALA A 200 18.84 -4.20 1.87
N THR A 201 18.01 -3.33 1.31
CA THR A 201 16.60 -3.58 1.02
C THR A 201 16.42 -4.81 0.15
N ILE A 202 17.15 -4.89 -0.98
CA ILE A 202 17.04 -6.00 -1.93
C ILE A 202 17.49 -7.33 -1.29
N ILE A 203 18.60 -7.32 -0.57
CA ILE A 203 19.11 -8.54 0.11
C ILE A 203 18.13 -9.00 1.18
N ALA A 204 17.64 -8.09 2.03
CA ALA A 204 16.68 -8.41 3.09
C ALA A 204 15.38 -8.99 2.55
N GLN A 205 14.83 -8.37 1.50
CA GLN A 205 13.63 -8.87 0.82
C GLN A 205 13.91 -10.20 0.11
N GLY A 206 15.08 -10.38 -0.50
CA GLY A 206 15.49 -11.62 -1.16
C GLY A 206 15.55 -12.80 -0.19
N ILE A 207 16.21 -12.62 0.95
CA ILE A 207 16.27 -13.63 2.02
C ILE A 207 14.85 -13.95 2.50
N SER A 208 14.02 -12.93 2.74
CA SER A 208 12.64 -13.14 3.19
C SER A 208 11.77 -13.83 2.14
N ALA A 209 11.95 -13.52 0.84
CA ALA A 209 11.28 -14.24 -0.25
C ALA A 209 11.67 -15.73 -0.27
N LEU A 210 12.97 -16.04 -0.13
CA LEU A 210 13.45 -17.44 -0.04
C LEU A 210 12.87 -18.17 1.17
N LEU A 211 12.83 -17.52 2.33
CA LEU A 211 12.21 -18.08 3.54
C LEU A 211 10.69 -18.29 3.35
N CYS A 212 9.99 -17.35 2.69
CA CYS A 212 8.59 -17.52 2.31
C CYS A 212 8.40 -18.75 1.42
N ILE A 213 9.20 -18.91 0.37
CA ILE A 213 9.12 -20.06 -0.55
C ILE A 213 9.36 -21.36 0.20
N PHE A 214 10.36 -21.39 1.08
CA PHE A 214 10.65 -22.56 1.90
C PHE A 214 9.49 -22.90 2.86
N TYR A 215 8.88 -21.87 3.47
CA TYR A 215 7.70 -22.04 4.31
C TYR A 215 6.52 -22.58 3.52
N ILE A 216 6.23 -22.00 2.35
CA ILE A 216 5.16 -22.45 1.44
C ILE A 216 5.40 -23.94 1.08
N ARG A 217 6.65 -24.29 0.76
CA ARG A 217 7.01 -25.68 0.42
C ARG A 217 6.74 -26.67 1.55
N LYS A 218 6.97 -26.27 2.80
CA LYS A 218 6.79 -27.16 3.96
C LYS A 218 5.39 -27.15 4.54
N LYS A 219 4.71 -25.99 4.55
CA LYS A 219 3.45 -25.80 5.29
C LYS A 219 2.22 -25.62 4.40
N VAL A 220 2.41 -25.22 3.14
CA VAL A 220 1.36 -24.90 2.18
C VAL A 220 1.64 -25.53 0.81
N PRO A 221 2.00 -26.83 0.74
CA PRO A 221 2.48 -27.44 -0.50
C PRO A 221 1.47 -27.43 -1.64
N PHE A 222 0.17 -27.27 -1.36
CA PHE A 222 -0.88 -27.15 -2.37
C PHE A 222 -0.78 -25.85 -3.18
N LEU A 223 -0.03 -24.83 -2.70
CA LEU A 223 0.28 -23.62 -3.47
C LEU A 223 1.42 -23.81 -4.48
N LEU A 224 2.20 -24.89 -4.35
CA LEU A 224 3.35 -25.09 -5.25
C LEU A 224 2.86 -25.58 -6.62
N PRO A 225 3.23 -24.86 -7.70
CA PRO A 225 2.92 -25.30 -9.03
C PRO A 225 3.76 -26.53 -9.41
N HIS A 226 3.13 -27.57 -9.93
CA HIS A 226 3.80 -28.69 -10.59
C HIS A 226 4.16 -28.33 -12.03
N ARG A 227 5.16 -29.00 -12.62
CA ARG A 227 5.57 -28.75 -14.02
C ARG A 227 4.38 -28.82 -15.02
N LYS A 228 3.39 -29.67 -14.74
CA LYS A 228 2.20 -29.85 -15.60
C LYS A 228 1.20 -28.68 -15.55
N VAL A 229 1.27 -27.78 -14.55
CA VAL A 229 0.33 -26.64 -14.44
C VAL A 229 0.88 -25.36 -15.07
N PHE A 230 2.11 -25.36 -15.60
CA PHE A 230 2.64 -24.29 -16.43
C PHE A 230 2.05 -24.36 -17.84
N VAL A 231 0.72 -24.26 -17.94
CA VAL A 231 -0.03 -24.28 -19.19
C VAL A 231 -0.51 -22.88 -19.50
N TRP A 232 -0.43 -22.50 -20.77
CA TRP A 232 -0.99 -21.23 -21.22
C TRP A 232 -2.53 -21.31 -21.22
N ASP A 233 -3.13 -20.61 -20.25
CA ASP A 233 -4.57 -20.40 -20.13
C ASP A 233 -4.84 -18.90 -20.33
N LYS A 234 -5.31 -18.54 -21.53
CA LYS A 234 -5.48 -17.13 -21.92
C LYS A 234 -6.40 -16.37 -20.98
N GLU A 235 -7.50 -16.97 -20.55
CA GLU A 235 -8.47 -16.30 -19.68
C GLU A 235 -7.88 -16.04 -18.29
N LEU A 236 -7.21 -17.03 -17.71
CA LEU A 236 -6.55 -16.90 -16.42
C LEU A 236 -5.44 -15.85 -16.45
N TYR A 237 -4.59 -15.85 -17.49
CA TYR A 237 -3.52 -14.86 -17.63
C TYR A 237 -4.08 -13.45 -17.83
N GLN A 238 -5.14 -13.28 -18.62
CA GLN A 238 -5.80 -11.99 -18.79
C GLN A 238 -6.47 -11.50 -17.50
N ASP A 239 -7.08 -12.39 -16.73
CA ASP A 239 -7.71 -12.03 -15.45
C ASP A 239 -6.66 -11.60 -14.43
N LEU A 240 -5.60 -12.38 -14.24
CA LEU A 240 -4.47 -12.06 -13.36
C LEU A 240 -3.78 -10.76 -13.74
N LEU A 241 -3.42 -10.60 -15.02
CA LEU A 241 -2.73 -9.42 -15.51
C LEU A 241 -3.60 -8.17 -15.37
N SER A 242 -4.86 -8.24 -15.79
CA SER A 242 -5.76 -7.09 -15.71
C SER A 242 -6.11 -6.70 -14.27
N GLN A 243 -6.27 -7.66 -13.35
CA GLN A 243 -6.49 -7.37 -11.94
C GLN A 243 -5.22 -6.80 -11.28
N GLY A 244 -4.06 -7.39 -11.57
CA GLY A 244 -2.77 -6.89 -11.10
C GLY A 244 -2.47 -5.48 -11.59
N LEU A 245 -2.58 -5.25 -12.90
CA LEU A 245 -2.35 -3.93 -13.50
C LEU A 245 -3.33 -2.89 -12.98
N ALA A 246 -4.62 -3.23 -12.84
CA ALA A 246 -5.61 -2.27 -12.31
C ALA A 246 -5.23 -1.80 -10.90
N MET A 247 -4.78 -2.70 -10.01
CA MET A 247 -4.36 -2.33 -8.67
C MET A 247 -3.00 -1.61 -8.67
N GLY A 248 -2.05 -2.04 -9.49
CA GLY A 248 -0.77 -1.35 -9.65
C GLY A 248 -0.95 0.08 -10.17
N LEU A 249 -1.74 0.26 -11.22
CA LEU A 249 -2.07 1.59 -11.76
C LEU A 249 -2.84 2.45 -10.77
N MET A 250 -3.76 1.86 -10.00
CA MET A 250 -4.48 2.58 -8.95
C MET A 250 -3.51 3.21 -7.93
N THR A 251 -2.54 2.44 -7.43
CA THR A 251 -1.54 2.96 -6.49
C THR A 251 -0.67 4.04 -7.14
N SER A 252 -0.25 3.84 -8.39
CA SER A 252 0.53 4.82 -9.14
C SER A 252 -0.23 6.14 -9.35
N ILE A 253 -1.51 6.09 -9.70
CA ILE A 253 -2.37 7.27 -9.89
C ILE A 253 -2.50 8.06 -8.58
N VAL A 254 -2.68 7.37 -7.46
CA VAL A 254 -2.75 8.01 -6.13
C VAL A 254 -1.42 8.69 -5.79
N SER A 255 -0.29 8.03 -6.05
CA SER A 255 1.05 8.61 -5.83
C SER A 255 1.28 9.86 -6.68
N ILE A 256 0.92 9.83 -7.97
CA ILE A 256 0.99 11.00 -8.86
C ILE A 256 0.13 12.16 -8.31
N GLY A 257 -1.10 11.88 -7.91
CA GLY A 257 -1.98 12.89 -7.33
C GLY A 257 -1.40 13.52 -6.06
N THR A 258 -0.69 12.72 -5.24
CA THR A 258 -0.02 13.22 -4.02
C THR A 258 1.15 14.13 -4.36
N VAL A 259 1.95 13.81 -5.39
CA VAL A 259 3.05 14.67 -5.87
C VAL A 259 2.51 16.00 -6.39
N ILE A 260 1.42 15.98 -7.16
CA ILE A 260 0.77 17.20 -7.68
C ILE A 260 0.30 18.08 -6.52
N LEU A 261 -0.36 17.52 -5.52
CA LEU A 261 -0.79 18.28 -4.34
C LEU A 261 0.40 18.83 -3.56
N GLN A 262 1.47 18.05 -3.41
CA GLN A 262 2.68 18.48 -2.73
C GLN A 262 3.36 19.68 -3.42
N SER A 263 3.32 19.74 -4.77
CA SER A 263 3.87 20.88 -5.50
C SER A 263 3.15 22.20 -5.16
N ALA A 264 1.85 22.16 -4.95
CA ALA A 264 1.08 23.33 -4.51
C ALA A 264 1.39 23.71 -3.04
N ILE A 265 1.54 22.71 -2.16
CA ILE A 265 1.90 22.94 -0.76
C ILE A 265 3.27 23.61 -0.65
N ASN A 266 4.22 23.23 -1.50
CA ASN A 266 5.57 23.79 -1.51
C ASN A 266 5.61 25.30 -1.82
N GLN A 267 4.59 25.82 -2.49
CA GLN A 267 4.45 27.25 -2.80
C GLN A 267 3.91 28.09 -1.63
N LEU A 268 3.36 27.43 -0.60
CA LEU A 268 2.76 28.11 0.57
C LEU A 268 3.73 28.46 1.69
N GLY A 269 5.02 28.12 1.52
CA GLY A 269 6.09 28.46 2.45
C GLY A 269 6.42 27.35 3.46
N THR A 270 7.60 27.51 4.08
CA THR A 270 8.24 26.45 4.89
C THR A 270 7.44 26.05 6.14
N THR A 271 6.76 27.00 6.78
CA THR A 271 5.92 26.72 7.96
C THR A 271 4.75 25.80 7.60
N ILE A 272 4.09 26.06 6.47
CA ILE A 272 2.98 25.24 5.98
C ILE A 272 3.49 23.84 5.55
N ILE A 273 4.63 23.77 4.87
CA ILE A 273 5.24 22.48 4.50
C ILE A 273 5.49 21.64 5.75
N SER A 274 6.11 22.22 6.78
CA SER A 274 6.41 21.52 8.02
C SER A 274 5.15 21.11 8.79
N ALA A 275 4.13 21.96 8.82
CA ALA A 275 2.83 21.65 9.41
C ALA A 275 2.16 20.47 8.70
N GLN A 276 2.17 20.48 7.37
CA GLN A 276 1.59 19.41 6.54
C GLN A 276 2.32 18.08 6.72
N VAL A 277 3.65 18.09 6.80
CA VAL A 277 4.45 16.88 7.04
C VAL A 277 4.10 16.27 8.39
N ALA A 278 4.03 17.08 9.46
CA ALA A 278 3.65 16.62 10.79
C ALA A 278 2.22 16.05 10.81
N ALA A 279 1.26 16.77 10.22
CA ALA A 279 -0.13 16.36 10.15
C ALA A 279 -0.31 15.06 9.36
N ARG A 280 0.35 14.92 8.20
CA ARG A 280 0.29 13.67 7.41
C ARG A 280 0.90 12.47 8.11
N ARG A 281 1.97 12.66 8.90
CA ARG A 281 2.51 11.57 9.73
C ARG A 281 1.49 11.09 10.76
N ILE A 282 0.84 12.00 11.46
CA ILE A 282 -0.22 11.65 12.43
C ILE A 282 -1.38 10.95 11.72
N MET A 283 -1.85 11.50 10.61
CA MET A 283 -2.92 10.92 9.80
C MET A 283 -2.57 9.50 9.32
N SER A 284 -1.34 9.26 8.86
CA SER A 284 -0.93 7.94 8.37
C SER A 284 -1.08 6.86 9.46
N PHE A 285 -0.69 7.14 10.70
CA PHE A 285 -0.91 6.22 11.82
C PHE A 285 -2.39 6.07 12.18
N ALA A 286 -3.15 7.16 12.15
CA ALA A 286 -4.59 7.16 12.45
C ALA A 286 -5.40 6.26 11.49
N VAL A 287 -4.98 6.16 10.23
CA VAL A 287 -5.67 5.40 9.18
C VAL A 287 -5.20 3.93 9.09
N LEU A 288 -4.07 3.54 9.72
CA LEU A 288 -3.55 2.17 9.65
C LEU A 288 -4.57 1.07 10.00
N PRO A 289 -5.39 1.17 11.07
CA PRO A 289 -6.38 0.16 11.37
C PRO A 289 -7.46 0.02 10.28
N ILE A 290 -7.88 1.13 9.67
CA ILE A 290 -8.85 1.12 8.57
C ILE A 290 -8.25 0.37 7.37
N THR A 291 -7.00 0.63 7.02
CA THR A 291 -6.31 -0.06 5.90
C THR A 291 -6.10 -1.54 6.19
N ALA A 292 -5.84 -1.91 7.42
CA ALA A 292 -5.72 -3.32 7.83
C ALA A 292 -7.06 -4.06 7.71
N ILE A 293 -8.16 -3.46 8.18
CA ILE A 293 -9.52 -3.99 8.01
C ILE A 293 -9.86 -4.10 6.52
N ALA A 294 -9.51 -3.11 5.72
CA ALA A 294 -9.74 -3.10 4.27
C ALA A 294 -8.97 -4.22 3.54
N SER A 295 -7.72 -4.44 3.88
CA SER A 295 -6.94 -5.56 3.33
C SER A 295 -7.51 -6.91 3.75
N SER A 296 -8.00 -7.00 4.99
CA SER A 296 -8.67 -8.18 5.52
C SER A 296 -9.97 -8.47 4.76
N ILE A 297 -10.80 -7.45 4.56
CA ILE A 297 -12.08 -7.60 3.85
C ILE A 297 -11.88 -7.99 2.37
N THR A 298 -10.81 -7.52 1.72
CA THR A 298 -10.48 -7.94 0.35
C THR A 298 -10.30 -9.45 0.26
N THR A 299 -9.45 -10.03 1.10
CA THR A 299 -9.22 -11.48 1.13
C THR A 299 -10.47 -12.26 1.54
N PHE A 300 -11.17 -11.76 2.58
CA PHE A 300 -12.44 -12.36 3.03
C PHE A 300 -13.45 -12.43 1.89
N ILE A 301 -13.66 -11.33 1.17
CA ILE A 301 -14.61 -11.28 0.05
C ILE A 301 -14.14 -12.17 -1.09
N SER A 302 -12.86 -12.14 -1.47
CA SER A 302 -12.35 -12.96 -2.55
C SER A 302 -12.57 -14.45 -2.30
N GLN A 303 -12.30 -14.93 -1.08
CA GLN A 303 -12.54 -16.32 -0.70
C GLN A 303 -14.03 -16.66 -0.69
N ASN A 304 -14.87 -15.80 -0.08
CA ASN A 304 -16.32 -16.04 -0.02
C ASN A 304 -17.00 -15.90 -1.38
N PHE A 305 -16.44 -15.07 -2.28
CA PHE A 305 -16.91 -14.96 -3.66
C PHE A 305 -16.61 -16.24 -4.45
N GLY A 306 -15.42 -16.81 -4.28
CA GLY A 306 -15.09 -18.13 -4.84
C GLY A 306 -15.92 -19.27 -4.26
N ALA A 307 -16.34 -19.17 -3.01
CA ALA A 307 -17.23 -20.13 -2.34
C ALA A 307 -18.73 -19.84 -2.56
N GLU A 308 -19.07 -18.85 -3.40
CA GLU A 308 -20.46 -18.42 -3.72
C GLU A 308 -21.30 -18.00 -2.47
N GLN A 309 -20.62 -17.54 -1.41
CA GLN A 309 -21.26 -17.15 -0.15
C GLN A 309 -21.63 -15.66 -0.13
N PHE A 310 -22.52 -15.22 -1.02
CA PHE A 310 -22.85 -13.81 -1.24
C PHE A 310 -23.49 -13.12 -0.02
N GLN A 311 -24.30 -13.84 0.75
CA GLN A 311 -24.89 -13.31 2.00
C GLN A 311 -23.81 -13.00 3.06
N ARG A 312 -22.76 -13.84 3.09
CA ARG A 312 -21.63 -13.67 3.98
C ARG A 312 -20.78 -12.46 3.57
N ILE A 313 -20.60 -12.22 2.26
CA ILE A 313 -19.95 -11.02 1.71
C ILE A 313 -20.69 -9.75 2.19
N LYS A 314 -22.01 -9.70 2.03
CA LYS A 314 -22.85 -8.58 2.46
C LYS A 314 -22.65 -8.26 3.95
N LYS A 315 -22.75 -9.28 4.82
CA LYS A 315 -22.56 -9.12 6.27
C LYS A 315 -21.13 -8.65 6.58
N GLY A 316 -20.13 -9.22 5.90
CA GLY A 316 -18.71 -8.84 6.07
C GLY A 316 -18.43 -7.38 5.74
N VAL A 317 -18.95 -6.87 4.62
CA VAL A 317 -18.81 -5.46 4.24
C VAL A 317 -19.49 -4.55 5.27
N THR A 318 -20.68 -4.92 5.76
CA THR A 318 -21.37 -4.12 6.78
C THR A 318 -20.58 -4.07 8.09
N ILE A 319 -20.05 -5.21 8.56
CA ILE A 319 -19.24 -5.29 9.78
C ILE A 319 -17.94 -4.48 9.62
N ALA A 320 -17.24 -4.62 8.48
CA ALA A 320 -16.01 -3.89 8.22
C ALA A 320 -16.23 -2.36 8.19
N ASN A 321 -17.33 -1.91 7.57
CA ASN A 321 -17.69 -0.48 7.59
C ASN A 321 -17.99 0.00 9.01
N LEU A 322 -18.78 -0.75 9.77
CA LEU A 322 -19.13 -0.38 11.15
C LEU A 322 -17.89 -0.27 12.04
N LEU A 323 -16.99 -1.26 11.99
CA LEU A 323 -15.72 -1.24 12.72
C LEU A 323 -14.88 -0.02 12.35
N SER A 324 -14.79 0.27 11.05
CA SER A 324 -14.00 1.40 10.54
C SER A 324 -14.62 2.73 10.90
N TRP A 325 -15.95 2.83 10.96
CA TRP A 325 -16.66 4.03 11.44
C TRP A 325 -16.45 4.27 12.93
N VAL A 326 -16.60 3.23 13.74
CA VAL A 326 -16.32 3.33 15.20
C VAL A 326 -14.89 3.83 15.43
N TRP A 327 -13.92 3.23 14.74
CA TRP A 327 -12.52 3.68 14.80
C TRP A 327 -12.38 5.13 14.35
N SER A 328 -12.99 5.51 13.23
CA SER A 328 -12.93 6.88 12.68
C SER A 328 -13.45 7.92 13.66
N VAL A 329 -14.58 7.64 14.31
CA VAL A 329 -15.17 8.56 15.31
C VAL A 329 -14.28 8.67 16.55
N LEU A 330 -13.73 7.55 17.04
CA LEU A 330 -12.81 7.55 18.18
C LEU A 330 -11.55 8.36 17.90
N VAL A 331 -10.95 8.17 16.71
CA VAL A 331 -9.75 8.90 16.31
C VAL A 331 -10.06 10.37 16.04
N ALA A 332 -11.20 10.69 15.43
CA ALA A 332 -11.62 12.09 15.24
C ALA A 332 -11.77 12.82 16.58
N ALA A 333 -12.44 12.20 17.54
CA ALA A 333 -12.55 12.74 18.90
C ALA A 333 -11.17 12.90 19.57
N LEU A 334 -10.29 11.90 19.47
CA LEU A 334 -8.93 11.98 19.99
C LEU A 334 -8.16 13.16 19.36
N LEU A 335 -8.13 13.24 18.03
CA LEU A 335 -7.40 14.27 17.30
C LEU A 335 -7.97 15.68 17.55
N PHE A 336 -9.27 15.80 17.76
CA PHE A 336 -9.88 17.09 18.07
C PHE A 336 -9.27 17.72 19.33
N PHE A 337 -9.03 16.93 20.37
CA PHE A 337 -8.48 17.41 21.64
C PHE A 337 -6.95 17.36 21.72
N THR A 338 -6.29 16.42 21.03
CA THR A 338 -4.86 16.14 21.21
C THR A 338 -3.99 16.61 20.05
N SER A 339 -4.57 17.12 18.96
CA SER A 339 -3.78 17.51 17.76
C SER A 339 -2.68 18.54 18.04
N PRO A 340 -2.83 19.56 18.91
CA PRO A 340 -1.72 20.47 19.19
C PRO A 340 -0.54 19.77 19.87
N SER A 341 -0.82 18.95 20.88
CA SER A 341 0.21 18.21 21.62
C SER A 341 0.91 17.16 20.75
N LEU A 342 0.13 16.42 19.96
CA LEU A 342 0.67 15.44 19.02
C LEU A 342 1.52 16.10 17.93
N THR A 343 1.08 17.24 17.41
CA THR A 343 1.83 18.00 16.40
C THR A 343 3.15 18.50 16.98
N SER A 344 3.14 19.11 18.17
CA SER A 344 4.35 19.56 18.85
C SER A 344 5.32 18.39 19.09
N PHE A 345 4.81 17.25 19.55
CA PHE A 345 5.62 16.05 19.81
C PHE A 345 6.25 15.49 18.52
N ILE A 346 5.47 15.35 17.45
CA ILE A 346 5.94 14.76 16.17
C ILE A 346 6.87 15.71 15.42
N SER A 347 6.59 17.02 15.42
CA SER A 347 7.43 18.02 14.73
C SER A 347 8.67 18.41 15.53
N GLY A 348 8.67 18.18 16.85
CA GLY A 348 9.69 18.69 17.77
C GLY A 348 9.71 20.23 17.82
N SER A 349 8.67 20.91 17.32
CA SER A 349 8.60 22.36 17.19
C SER A 349 7.66 22.96 18.23
N THR A 350 8.04 24.14 18.71
CA THR A 350 7.20 24.99 19.58
C THR A 350 6.60 26.17 18.82
N ASN A 351 6.79 26.23 17.49
CA ASN A 351 6.26 27.31 16.65
C ASN A 351 4.71 27.27 16.66
N PRO A 352 4.03 28.33 17.17
CA PRO A 352 2.56 28.36 17.28
C PRO A 352 1.85 28.22 15.93
N ASP A 353 2.38 28.86 14.88
CA ASP A 353 1.77 28.85 13.55
C ASP A 353 1.82 27.45 12.93
N LEU A 354 2.95 26.74 13.10
CA LEU A 354 3.09 25.36 12.64
C LEU A 354 2.07 24.45 13.35
N ILE A 355 2.01 24.56 14.68
CA ILE A 355 1.11 23.74 15.51
C ILE A 355 -0.36 24.05 15.16
N ALA A 356 -0.73 25.33 15.02
CA ALA A 356 -2.08 25.74 14.69
C ALA A 356 -2.52 25.20 13.30
N ASN A 357 -1.68 25.37 12.28
CA ASN A 357 -1.98 24.91 10.93
C ASN A 357 -2.10 23.38 10.83
N ALA A 358 -1.18 22.64 11.46
CA ALA A 358 -1.24 21.18 11.48
C ALA A 358 -2.45 20.66 12.26
N SER A 359 -2.76 21.30 13.40
CA SER A 359 -3.94 20.94 14.21
C SER A 359 -5.23 21.22 13.45
N LEU A 360 -5.34 22.34 12.76
CA LEU A 360 -6.50 22.69 11.93
C LEU A 360 -6.71 21.65 10.84
N TYR A 361 -5.62 21.23 10.14
CA TYR A 361 -5.69 20.17 9.14
C TYR A 361 -6.23 18.87 9.75
N LEU A 362 -5.70 18.43 10.90
CA LEU A 362 -6.11 17.19 11.54
C LEU A 362 -7.56 17.24 12.04
N GLN A 363 -7.98 18.36 12.65
CA GLN A 363 -9.34 18.53 13.16
C GLN A 363 -10.38 18.51 12.03
N ILE A 364 -10.15 19.26 10.96
CA ILE A 364 -11.08 19.29 9.81
C ILE A 364 -11.08 17.94 9.08
N SER A 365 -9.90 17.41 8.73
CA SER A 365 -9.82 16.15 7.98
C SER A 365 -10.40 14.97 8.74
N SER A 366 -10.23 14.91 10.06
CA SER A 366 -10.75 13.80 10.89
C SER A 366 -12.27 13.74 10.93
N CYS A 367 -12.98 14.85 10.77
CA CYS A 367 -14.45 14.86 10.64
C CYS A 367 -14.94 14.07 9.40
N PHE A 368 -14.09 13.94 8.37
CA PHE A 368 -14.38 13.19 7.14
C PHE A 368 -13.86 11.75 7.17
N TYR A 369 -13.21 11.30 8.23
CA TYR A 369 -12.69 9.92 8.32
C TYR A 369 -13.77 8.84 8.18
N PRO A 370 -15.04 8.99 8.62
CA PRO A 370 -16.08 8.00 8.33
C PRO A 370 -16.35 7.85 6.83
N ILE A 371 -16.23 8.94 6.06
CA ILE A 371 -16.36 8.92 4.59
C ILE A 371 -15.14 8.22 3.98
N LEU A 372 -13.93 8.58 4.42
CA LEU A 372 -12.69 7.91 4.02
C LEU A 372 -12.73 6.41 4.34
N ALA A 373 -13.21 6.01 5.51
CA ALA A 373 -13.37 4.63 5.91
C ALA A 373 -14.29 3.87 4.94
N SER A 374 -15.47 4.44 4.63
CA SER A 374 -16.41 3.86 3.67
C SER A 374 -15.78 3.72 2.28
N LEU A 375 -15.05 4.75 1.83
CA LEU A 375 -14.32 4.76 0.56
C LEU A 375 -13.32 3.59 0.51
N ILE A 376 -12.47 3.47 1.52
CA ILE A 376 -11.43 2.44 1.57
C ILE A 376 -12.07 1.04 1.63
N ILE A 377 -13.06 0.82 2.49
CA ILE A 377 -13.72 -0.48 2.63
C ILE A 377 -14.47 -0.88 1.35
N LEU A 378 -15.25 0.02 0.74
CA LEU A 378 -15.98 -0.29 -0.49
C LEU A 378 -15.07 -0.52 -1.69
N ARG A 379 -13.99 0.27 -1.81
CA ARG A 379 -12.96 0.09 -2.83
C ARG A 379 -12.37 -1.32 -2.74
N ASN A 380 -11.94 -1.72 -1.55
CA ASN A 380 -11.37 -3.04 -1.29
C ASN A 380 -12.40 -4.17 -1.44
N ALA A 381 -13.66 -3.94 -1.06
CA ALA A 381 -14.74 -4.89 -1.26
C ALA A 381 -14.99 -5.19 -2.75
N LEU A 382 -15.05 -4.15 -3.57
CA LEU A 382 -15.23 -4.29 -5.02
C LEU A 382 -14.03 -4.96 -5.70
N GLN A 383 -12.82 -4.65 -5.23
CA GLN A 383 -11.60 -5.36 -5.65
C GLN A 383 -11.69 -6.86 -5.33
N GLY A 384 -12.09 -7.20 -4.09
CA GLY A 384 -12.26 -8.58 -3.66
C GLY A 384 -13.30 -9.37 -4.47
N MET A 385 -14.32 -8.70 -5.01
CA MET A 385 -15.29 -9.27 -5.96
C MET A 385 -14.74 -9.38 -7.40
N GLY A 386 -13.50 -8.99 -7.67
CA GLY A 386 -12.89 -8.98 -9.00
C GLY A 386 -13.33 -7.81 -9.89
N LYS A 387 -13.98 -6.76 -9.34
CA LYS A 387 -14.36 -5.56 -10.10
C LYS A 387 -13.16 -4.63 -10.23
N LYS A 388 -12.40 -4.76 -11.31
CA LYS A 388 -11.11 -4.08 -11.55
C LYS A 388 -11.26 -2.60 -11.91
N LEU A 389 -12.22 -2.27 -12.77
CA LEU A 389 -12.37 -0.92 -13.33
C LEU A 389 -12.96 0.07 -12.31
N THR A 390 -13.88 -0.36 -11.47
CA THR A 390 -14.56 0.52 -10.51
C THR A 390 -13.62 1.17 -9.48
N PRO A 391 -12.73 0.41 -8.81
CA PRO A 391 -11.70 0.99 -7.95
C PRO A 391 -10.73 1.90 -8.71
N LEU A 392 -10.38 1.55 -9.93
CA LEU A 392 -9.50 2.34 -10.78
C LEU A 392 -10.15 3.69 -11.14
N THR A 393 -11.43 3.70 -11.54
CA THR A 393 -12.16 4.96 -11.84
C THR A 393 -12.24 5.87 -10.62
N SER A 394 -12.37 5.33 -9.40
CA SER A 394 -12.33 6.16 -8.19
C SER A 394 -10.97 6.86 -8.00
N SER A 395 -9.86 6.24 -8.42
CA SER A 395 -8.53 6.88 -8.38
C SER A 395 -8.37 7.98 -9.43
N PHE A 396 -9.02 7.85 -10.58
CA PHE A 396 -9.09 8.96 -11.54
C PHE A 396 -9.88 10.15 -11.00
N ILE A 397 -11.00 9.91 -10.29
CA ILE A 397 -11.73 10.99 -9.60
C ILE A 397 -10.81 11.70 -8.61
N GLU A 398 -10.00 10.94 -7.85
CA GLU A 398 -9.02 11.50 -6.93
C GLU A 398 -7.98 12.36 -7.66
N LEU A 399 -7.37 11.84 -8.73
CA LEU A 399 -6.36 12.56 -9.49
C LEU A 399 -6.89 13.85 -10.08
N PHE A 400 -8.02 13.80 -10.81
CA PHE A 400 -8.63 14.98 -11.42
C PHE A 400 -9.10 15.96 -10.36
N GLY A 401 -9.65 15.49 -9.25
CA GLY A 401 -10.00 16.32 -8.10
C GLY A 401 -8.80 17.08 -7.54
N LYS A 402 -7.66 16.39 -7.32
CA LYS A 402 -6.42 17.04 -6.85
C LYS A 402 -5.91 18.06 -7.86
N ILE A 403 -5.92 17.75 -9.16
CA ILE A 403 -5.55 18.70 -10.23
C ILE A 403 -6.46 19.92 -10.19
N PHE A 404 -7.78 19.73 -10.08
CA PHE A 404 -8.73 20.83 -9.99
C PHE A 404 -8.45 21.72 -8.77
N PHE A 405 -8.22 21.13 -7.59
CA PHE A 405 -7.90 21.90 -6.39
C PHE A 405 -6.58 22.67 -6.53
N VAL A 406 -5.55 22.07 -7.10
CA VAL A 406 -4.24 22.70 -7.28
C VAL A 406 -4.30 23.87 -8.25
N LEU A 407 -5.08 23.75 -9.33
CA LEU A 407 -5.14 24.78 -10.36
C LEU A 407 -6.13 25.93 -10.04
N TRP A 408 -7.26 25.63 -9.37
CA TRP A 408 -8.32 26.63 -9.19
C TRP A 408 -8.64 26.98 -7.73
N ILE A 409 -8.56 26.04 -6.81
CA ILE A 409 -8.97 26.30 -5.41
C ILE A 409 -7.82 26.82 -4.57
N ILE A 410 -6.70 26.10 -4.54
CA ILE A 410 -5.55 26.43 -3.67
C ILE A 410 -4.97 27.82 -3.98
N PRO A 411 -4.85 28.29 -5.23
CA PRO A 411 -4.35 29.65 -5.50
C PRO A 411 -5.18 30.78 -4.89
N HIS A 412 -6.50 30.55 -4.66
CA HIS A 412 -7.40 31.55 -4.10
C HIS A 412 -7.62 31.39 -2.59
N THR A 413 -7.46 30.17 -2.04
CA THR A 413 -7.81 29.86 -0.65
C THR A 413 -6.59 29.50 0.21
N GLY A 414 -5.41 29.39 -0.41
CA GLY A 414 -4.19 29.04 0.28
C GLY A 414 -4.26 27.69 0.98
N TYR A 415 -3.78 27.63 2.22
CA TYR A 415 -3.71 26.38 2.97
C TYR A 415 -5.08 25.76 3.29
N MET A 416 -6.15 26.58 3.38
CA MET A 416 -7.51 26.04 3.56
C MET A 416 -7.94 25.17 2.36
N GLY A 417 -7.53 25.53 1.14
CA GLY A 417 -7.74 24.70 -0.04
C GLY A 417 -7.01 23.37 0.03
N VAL A 418 -5.81 23.33 0.60
CA VAL A 418 -5.08 22.07 0.85
C VAL A 418 -5.80 21.20 1.88
N ILE A 419 -6.28 21.81 2.98
CA ILE A 419 -7.02 21.10 4.04
C ILE A 419 -8.28 20.43 3.49
N LEU A 420 -9.04 21.15 2.67
CA LEU A 420 -10.32 20.69 2.13
C LEU A 420 -10.18 19.78 0.90
N CYS A 421 -9.02 19.76 0.24
CA CYS A 421 -8.80 19.04 -1.01
C CYS A 421 -9.19 17.55 -0.89
N GLU A 422 -8.52 16.79 -0.05
CA GLU A 422 -8.77 15.36 0.09
C GLU A 422 -10.16 15.07 0.69
N PRO A 423 -10.61 15.70 1.79
CA PRO A 423 -11.93 15.47 2.35
C PRO A 423 -13.09 15.65 1.36
N LEU A 424 -13.05 16.70 0.56
CA LEU A 424 -14.13 16.95 -0.42
C LEU A 424 -14.07 15.98 -1.60
N ILE A 425 -12.88 15.53 -2.01
CA ILE A 425 -12.72 14.53 -3.07
C ILE A 425 -13.22 13.15 -2.61
N TRP A 426 -13.07 12.79 -1.32
CA TRP A 426 -13.56 11.50 -0.81
C TRP A 426 -15.08 11.35 -0.96
N ILE A 427 -15.84 12.45 -0.98
CA ILE A 427 -17.31 12.43 -1.12
C ILE A 427 -17.73 11.83 -2.47
N PRO A 428 -17.38 12.42 -3.64
CA PRO A 428 -17.78 11.86 -4.93
C PRO A 428 -17.20 10.47 -5.19
N MET A 429 -15.99 10.19 -4.70
CA MET A 429 -15.40 8.84 -4.77
C MET A 429 -16.26 7.82 -4.01
N THR A 430 -16.66 8.15 -2.79
CA THR A 430 -17.49 7.26 -1.96
C THR A 430 -18.86 7.08 -2.57
N LEU A 431 -19.49 8.15 -3.07
CA LEU A 431 -20.80 8.08 -3.73
C LEU A 431 -20.76 7.16 -4.97
N GLN A 432 -19.74 7.31 -5.81
CA GLN A 432 -19.54 6.44 -6.98
C GLN A 432 -19.46 4.96 -6.55
N LEU A 433 -18.67 4.65 -5.51
CA LEU A 433 -18.50 3.27 -5.03
C LEU A 433 -19.78 2.71 -4.38
N ILE A 434 -20.54 3.54 -3.64
CA ILE A 434 -21.84 3.15 -3.05
C ILE A 434 -22.83 2.79 -4.13
N ILE A 435 -22.97 3.62 -5.17
CA ILE A 435 -23.92 3.39 -6.28
C ILE A 435 -23.61 2.03 -6.95
N ILE A 436 -22.34 1.80 -7.29
CA ILE A 436 -21.92 0.56 -7.97
C ILE A 436 -22.04 -0.65 -7.04
N TYR A 437 -21.65 -0.52 -5.77
CA TYR A 437 -21.80 -1.59 -4.79
C TYR A 437 -23.27 -1.99 -4.61
N ARG A 438 -24.19 -1.03 -4.52
CA ARG A 438 -25.64 -1.30 -4.42
C ARG A 438 -26.16 -2.05 -5.64
N LYS A 439 -25.74 -1.65 -6.85
CA LYS A 439 -26.11 -2.34 -8.11
C LYS A 439 -25.63 -3.78 -8.13
N ILE A 440 -24.35 -4.02 -7.81
CA ILE A 440 -23.78 -5.37 -7.76
C ILE A 440 -24.44 -6.22 -6.68
N ARG A 441 -24.66 -5.65 -5.49
CA ARG A 441 -25.34 -6.34 -4.40
C ARG A 441 -26.75 -6.80 -4.79
N TYR A 442 -27.49 -5.99 -5.55
CA TYR A 442 -28.81 -6.36 -6.06
C TYR A 442 -28.72 -7.55 -7.03
N GLN A 443 -27.78 -7.52 -7.97
CA GLN A 443 -27.54 -8.62 -8.90
C GLN A 443 -27.18 -9.95 -8.21
N LEU A 444 -26.27 -9.92 -7.23
CA LEU A 444 -25.85 -11.10 -6.47
C LEU A 444 -26.92 -11.70 -5.53
N LEU A 445 -28.05 -11.03 -5.37
CA LEU A 445 -29.17 -11.52 -4.55
C LEU A 445 -30.33 -12.03 -5.40
N THR A 446 -30.31 -11.72 -6.70
CA THR A 446 -31.34 -12.14 -7.66
C THR A 446 -30.91 -13.36 -8.49
N GLU A 447 -29.62 -13.71 -8.46
CA GLU A 447 -29.05 -14.97 -8.91
C GLU A 447 -28.97 -15.99 -7.74
#